data_4f7ec0f7a2d36e8e831c371851e11bd4
#
_entry.id   4f7ec0f7a2d36e8e831c371851e11bd4
#
_cell.length_a   1.000
_cell.length_b   1.000
_cell.length_c   1.000
_cell.angle_alpha   90.00
_cell.angle_beta   90.00
_cell.angle_gamma   90.00
#
_symmetry.space_group_name_H-M   'P 1'
#
loop_
_entity.id
_entity.type
_entity.pdbx_description
1 polymer ?
#
loop_
_entity_poly.entity_id
_entity_poly.type
_entity_poly.pdbx_seq_one_letter_code
_entity_poly.pdbx_strand_id
1 'polypeptide(L)'
;MVRSPVPAAIVFDVGSTLVREDRYWASWADWLGVPRHTLSALVGAVVAEGRDDAEAIRLARPGVDVRAERRAREAAGCGERLEESDLYPDVREALGALRALGMRVAVAGNQSARAGELVRALGLPVDEVATSGQWGVAKPDPRFFAHVVDLARAAPHETVYVGDYPALDIRPAKAAGLRAAHLRRGPWGHLWARTADAALADWRVDSLTELARLMGTGTGASRSVG
;
A
#
# COMPACT_ATOMS: atom_id res chain seq x y z
N MET A 1 12.25 -20.41 23.71
CA MET A 1 11.45 -19.43 22.92
C MET A 1 10.63 -20.23 21.92
N VAL A 2 9.32 -20.23 22.07
CA VAL A 2 8.41 -20.85 21.08
C VAL A 2 8.46 -19.99 19.82
N ARG A 3 8.89 -20.58 18.70
CA ARG A 3 8.81 -19.90 17.39
C ARG A 3 7.34 -19.66 17.08
N SER A 4 6.98 -18.42 16.84
CA SER A 4 5.65 -18.13 16.28
C SER A 4 5.55 -18.81 14.92
N PRO A 5 4.45 -19.52 14.62
CA PRO A 5 4.28 -20.17 13.33
C PRO A 5 4.35 -19.14 12.21
N VAL A 6 4.88 -19.54 11.06
CA VAL A 6 4.86 -18.73 9.84
C VAL A 6 3.39 -18.41 9.51
N PRO A 7 3.04 -17.15 9.22
CA PRO A 7 1.67 -16.82 8.82
C PRO A 7 1.24 -17.61 7.58
N ALA A 8 -0.04 -17.97 7.50
CA ALA A 8 -0.57 -18.69 6.34
C ALA A 8 -0.72 -17.80 5.12
N ALA A 9 -0.99 -16.49 5.34
CA ALA A 9 -1.19 -15.52 4.27
C ALA A 9 -0.58 -14.16 4.59
N ILE A 10 -0.25 -13.43 3.51
CA ILE A 10 0.21 -12.05 3.58
C ILE A 10 -0.45 -11.25 2.45
N VAL A 11 -0.99 -10.09 2.80
CA VAL A 11 -1.70 -9.21 1.87
C VAL A 11 -1.03 -7.84 1.89
N PHE A 12 -0.70 -7.32 0.73
CA PHE A 12 0.01 -6.07 0.56
C PHE A 12 -0.91 -4.96 0.07
N ASP A 13 -0.76 -3.77 0.63
CA ASP A 13 -1.19 -2.54 -0.03
C ASP A 13 -0.38 -2.30 -1.31
N VAL A 14 -0.76 -1.31 -2.11
CA VAL A 14 -0.17 -1.02 -3.43
C VAL A 14 0.73 0.22 -3.40
N GLY A 15 0.12 1.39 -3.22
CA GLY A 15 0.83 2.68 -3.28
C GLY A 15 1.86 2.80 -2.17
N SER A 16 3.05 3.31 -2.48
CA SER A 16 4.16 3.43 -1.53
C SER A 16 4.54 2.13 -0.78
N THR A 17 3.86 1.01 -1.05
CA THR A 17 4.16 -0.32 -0.52
C THR A 17 4.85 -1.20 -1.58
N LEU A 18 4.21 -1.44 -2.70
CA LEU A 18 4.76 -2.17 -3.84
C LEU A 18 5.21 -1.22 -4.96
N VAL A 19 4.47 -0.13 -5.13
CA VAL A 19 4.61 0.81 -6.24
C VAL A 19 5.08 2.16 -5.75
N ARG A 20 6.10 2.71 -6.41
CA ARG A 20 6.51 4.11 -6.23
C ARG A 20 5.55 5.02 -6.96
N GLU A 21 5.21 6.12 -6.36
CA GLU A 21 4.20 7.03 -6.91
C GLU A 21 4.80 8.20 -7.70
N ASP A 22 6.13 8.17 -7.98
CA ASP A 22 6.85 9.22 -8.70
C ASP A 22 6.19 9.55 -10.05
N ARG A 23 5.93 8.53 -10.88
CA ARG A 23 5.32 8.69 -12.20
C ARG A 23 3.87 9.16 -12.07
N TYR A 24 3.12 8.62 -11.12
CA TYR A 24 1.73 8.98 -10.92
C TYR A 24 1.59 10.48 -10.65
N TRP A 25 2.34 11.01 -9.68
CA TRP A 25 2.30 12.42 -9.32
C TRP A 25 2.95 13.32 -10.38
N ALA A 26 4.03 12.86 -11.03
CA ALA A 26 4.62 13.56 -12.16
C ALA A 26 3.62 13.73 -13.33
N SER A 27 2.87 12.68 -13.67
CA SER A 27 1.87 12.73 -14.74
C SER A 27 0.69 13.65 -14.41
N TRP A 28 0.31 13.75 -13.14
CA TRP A 28 -0.67 14.74 -12.69
C TRP A 28 -0.13 16.16 -12.80
N ALA A 29 1.12 16.40 -12.37
CA ALA A 29 1.76 17.71 -12.47
C ALA A 29 1.81 18.20 -13.93
N ASP A 30 2.24 17.32 -14.83
CA ASP A 30 2.30 17.62 -16.27
C ASP A 30 0.91 17.95 -16.85
N TRP A 31 -0.11 17.18 -16.48
CA TRP A 31 -1.50 17.43 -16.89
C TRP A 31 -2.04 18.77 -16.39
N LEU A 32 -1.73 19.10 -15.15
CA LEU A 32 -2.18 20.36 -14.53
C LEU A 32 -1.36 21.58 -14.98
N GLY A 33 -0.23 21.35 -15.67
CA GLY A 33 0.70 22.42 -16.07
C GLY A 33 1.43 23.05 -14.88
N VAL A 34 1.67 22.29 -13.79
CA VAL A 34 2.42 22.76 -12.62
C VAL A 34 3.76 22.02 -12.51
N PRO A 35 4.81 22.64 -11.94
CA PRO A 35 6.08 21.95 -11.74
C PRO A 35 5.91 20.68 -10.92
N ARG A 36 6.55 19.57 -11.32
CA ARG A 36 6.45 18.27 -10.64
C ARG A 36 6.85 18.37 -9.16
N HIS A 37 7.92 19.11 -8.87
CA HIS A 37 8.36 19.36 -7.49
C HIS A 37 7.27 20.09 -6.67
N THR A 38 6.58 21.06 -7.26
CA THR A 38 5.49 21.79 -6.58
C THR A 38 4.36 20.84 -6.20
N LEU A 39 3.90 19.99 -7.12
CA LEU A 39 2.82 19.05 -6.80
C LEU A 39 3.27 18.02 -5.76
N SER A 40 4.49 17.47 -5.86
CA SER A 40 5.03 16.55 -4.85
C SER A 40 5.11 17.19 -3.46
N ALA A 41 5.50 18.47 -3.37
CA ALA A 41 5.52 19.19 -2.10
C ALA A 41 4.10 19.39 -1.52
N LEU A 42 3.10 19.68 -2.39
CA LEU A 42 1.70 19.79 -1.97
C LEU A 42 1.15 18.44 -1.48
N VAL A 43 1.51 17.33 -2.15
CA VAL A 43 1.18 15.97 -1.66
C VAL A 43 1.75 15.76 -0.26
N GLY A 44 3.04 16.05 -0.05
CA GLY A 44 3.65 15.93 1.28
C GLY A 44 2.97 16.80 2.34
N ALA A 45 2.55 18.02 1.97
CA ALA A 45 1.86 18.94 2.89
C ALA A 45 0.49 18.40 3.33
N VAL A 46 -0.36 17.92 2.39
CA VAL A 46 -1.67 17.37 2.74
C VAL A 46 -1.55 16.05 3.53
N VAL A 47 -0.57 15.23 3.17
CA VAL A 47 -0.24 14.00 3.91
C VAL A 47 0.15 14.31 5.36
N ALA A 48 0.97 15.33 5.57
CA ALA A 48 1.38 15.75 6.92
C ALA A 48 0.21 16.21 7.79
N GLU A 49 -0.86 16.69 7.18
CA GLU A 49 -2.11 17.06 7.86
C GLU A 49 -3.08 15.88 8.05
N GLY A 50 -2.71 14.67 7.61
CA GLY A 50 -3.58 13.48 7.68
C GLY A 50 -4.73 13.52 6.67
N ARG A 51 -4.62 14.32 5.62
CA ARG A 51 -5.64 14.51 4.58
C ARG A 51 -5.39 13.59 3.39
N ASP A 52 -6.41 13.40 2.56
CA ASP A 52 -6.31 12.64 1.30
C ASP A 52 -5.30 13.32 0.35
N ASP A 53 -4.34 12.55 -0.14
CA ASP A 53 -3.26 13.04 -1.03
C ASP A 53 -3.79 13.65 -2.34
N ALA A 54 -4.96 13.18 -2.84
CA ALA A 54 -5.62 13.78 -4.00
C ALA A 54 -6.05 15.23 -3.77
N GLU A 55 -6.08 15.71 -2.52
CA GLU A 55 -6.35 17.14 -2.25
C GLU A 55 -5.22 18.03 -2.74
N ALA A 56 -4.02 17.52 -2.91
CA ALA A 56 -2.92 18.24 -3.54
C ALA A 56 -3.29 18.75 -4.96
N ILE A 57 -4.10 17.98 -5.70
CA ILE A 57 -4.60 18.38 -7.03
C ILE A 57 -5.49 19.64 -6.91
N ARG A 58 -6.36 19.67 -5.88
CA ARG A 58 -7.23 20.83 -5.63
C ARG A 58 -6.47 22.05 -5.15
N LEU A 59 -5.38 21.85 -4.39
CA LEU A 59 -4.48 22.94 -4.01
C LEU A 59 -3.74 23.52 -5.23
N ALA A 60 -3.27 22.64 -6.12
CA ALA A 60 -2.59 23.05 -7.35
C ALA A 60 -3.52 23.75 -8.35
N ARG A 61 -4.79 23.36 -8.42
CA ARG A 61 -5.82 23.96 -9.29
C ARG A 61 -7.14 24.09 -8.50
N PRO A 62 -7.39 25.21 -7.84
CA PRO A 62 -8.64 25.46 -7.12
C PRO A 62 -9.88 25.31 -7.99
N GLY A 63 -10.92 24.67 -7.46
CA GLY A 63 -12.18 24.43 -8.17
C GLY A 63 -12.19 23.25 -9.13
N VAL A 64 -11.10 22.50 -9.24
CA VAL A 64 -11.03 21.32 -10.12
C VAL A 64 -11.91 20.18 -9.61
N ASP A 65 -12.67 19.54 -10.52
CA ASP A 65 -13.29 18.24 -10.28
C ASP A 65 -12.29 17.12 -10.64
N VAL A 66 -11.66 16.55 -9.63
CA VAL A 66 -10.64 15.50 -9.81
C VAL A 66 -11.19 14.28 -10.57
N ARG A 67 -12.49 13.95 -10.41
CA ARG A 67 -13.11 12.84 -11.14
C ARG A 67 -13.27 13.17 -12.63
N ALA A 68 -13.68 14.40 -12.95
CA ALA A 68 -13.76 14.88 -14.33
C ALA A 68 -12.37 14.89 -14.99
N GLU A 69 -11.36 15.39 -14.29
CA GLU A 69 -9.97 15.40 -14.78
C GLU A 69 -9.42 13.98 -15.03
N ARG A 70 -9.70 13.03 -14.14
CA ARG A 70 -9.33 11.62 -14.38
C ARG A 70 -9.92 11.10 -15.68
N ARG A 71 -11.22 11.36 -15.94
CA ARG A 71 -11.85 10.95 -17.20
C ARG A 71 -11.25 11.65 -18.41
N ALA A 72 -10.98 12.94 -18.31
CA ALA A 72 -10.35 13.72 -19.39
C ALA A 72 -8.94 13.21 -19.72
N ARG A 73 -8.14 12.91 -18.70
CA ARG A 73 -6.81 12.28 -18.87
C ARG A 73 -6.88 10.95 -19.57
N GLU A 74 -7.82 10.09 -19.18
CA GLU A 74 -8.03 8.78 -19.80
C GLU A 74 -8.40 8.95 -21.28
N ALA A 75 -9.35 9.83 -21.59
CA ALA A 75 -9.76 10.12 -22.96
C ALA A 75 -8.63 10.70 -23.82
N ALA A 76 -7.71 11.45 -23.22
CA ALA A 76 -6.54 12.01 -23.90
C ALA A 76 -5.35 10.99 -24.01
N GLY A 77 -5.51 9.74 -23.57
CA GLY A 77 -4.43 8.76 -23.55
C GLY A 77 -3.33 9.04 -22.49
N CYS A 78 -3.60 9.97 -21.56
CA CYS A 78 -2.73 10.35 -20.45
C CYS A 78 -3.21 9.76 -19.11
N GLY A 79 -4.02 8.70 -19.17
CA GLY A 79 -4.55 8.00 -18.02
C GLY A 79 -3.48 7.31 -17.17
N GLU A 80 -3.94 6.64 -16.14
CA GLU A 80 -3.06 5.91 -15.22
C GLU A 80 -2.31 4.78 -15.95
N ARG A 81 -1.00 4.72 -15.73
CA ARG A 81 -0.10 3.69 -16.25
C ARG A 81 0.75 3.15 -15.12
N LEU A 82 1.10 1.88 -15.23
CA LEU A 82 1.98 1.20 -14.30
C LEU A 82 2.94 0.30 -15.09
N GLU A 83 4.21 0.44 -14.82
CA GLU A 83 5.27 -0.29 -15.48
C GLU A 83 6.19 -0.95 -14.44
N GLU A 84 7.03 -1.87 -14.89
CA GLU A 84 8.02 -2.56 -14.03
C GLU A 84 8.92 -1.57 -13.28
N SER A 85 9.30 -0.46 -13.93
CA SER A 85 10.13 0.59 -13.35
C SER A 85 9.47 1.36 -12.21
N ASP A 86 8.15 1.21 -12.03
CA ASP A 86 7.42 1.84 -10.92
C ASP A 86 7.43 0.97 -9.66
N LEU A 87 7.83 -0.29 -9.76
CA LEU A 87 7.99 -1.13 -8.58
C LEU A 87 9.19 -0.69 -7.72
N TYR A 88 9.08 -0.89 -6.41
CA TYR A 88 10.28 -0.85 -5.57
C TYR A 88 11.18 -2.04 -5.92
N PRO A 89 12.51 -1.88 -5.84
CA PRO A 89 13.47 -2.88 -6.34
C PRO A 89 13.36 -4.26 -5.67
N ASP A 90 12.87 -4.32 -4.44
CA ASP A 90 12.79 -5.53 -3.63
C ASP A 90 11.46 -6.30 -3.78
N VAL A 91 10.50 -5.78 -4.54
CA VAL A 91 9.14 -6.32 -4.62
C VAL A 91 9.14 -7.76 -5.12
N ARG A 92 9.68 -8.02 -6.29
CA ARG A 92 9.60 -9.36 -6.90
C ARG A 92 10.32 -10.42 -6.08
N GLU A 93 11.52 -10.06 -5.60
CA GLU A 93 12.33 -10.96 -4.76
C GLU A 93 11.58 -11.30 -3.47
N ALA A 94 11.06 -10.29 -2.77
CA ALA A 94 10.39 -10.48 -1.50
C ALA A 94 9.09 -11.29 -1.65
N LEU A 95 8.24 -10.97 -2.65
CA LEU A 95 7.01 -11.72 -2.90
C LEU A 95 7.31 -13.19 -3.26
N GLY A 96 8.34 -13.43 -4.09
CA GLY A 96 8.79 -14.77 -4.43
C GLY A 96 9.29 -15.55 -3.21
N ALA A 97 10.08 -14.91 -2.34
CA ALA A 97 10.57 -15.51 -1.11
C ALA A 97 9.43 -15.88 -0.15
N LEU A 98 8.43 -15.03 0.01
CA LEU A 98 7.26 -15.29 0.85
C LEU A 98 6.43 -16.48 0.32
N ARG A 99 6.24 -16.57 -1.00
CA ARG A 99 5.59 -17.74 -1.61
C ARG A 99 6.41 -19.03 -1.40
N ALA A 100 7.73 -18.94 -1.48
CA ALA A 100 8.61 -20.08 -1.22
C ALA A 100 8.54 -20.59 0.24
N LEU A 101 8.12 -19.74 1.18
CA LEU A 101 7.80 -20.12 2.56
C LEU A 101 6.43 -20.81 2.70
N GLY A 102 5.68 -20.98 1.60
CA GLY A 102 4.36 -21.59 1.58
C GLY A 102 3.22 -20.64 1.94
N MET A 103 3.48 -19.32 2.05
CA MET A 103 2.44 -18.33 2.31
C MET A 103 1.61 -18.06 1.05
N ARG A 104 0.30 -17.89 1.23
CA ARG A 104 -0.52 -17.24 0.21
C ARG A 104 -0.19 -15.75 0.16
N VAL A 105 0.14 -15.24 -1.01
CA VAL A 105 0.53 -13.84 -1.22
C VAL A 105 -0.53 -13.14 -2.06
N ALA A 106 -1.13 -12.07 -1.54
CA ALA A 106 -2.14 -11.32 -2.26
C ALA A 106 -1.91 -9.80 -2.17
N VAL A 107 -2.62 -9.05 -3.00
CA VAL A 107 -2.57 -7.59 -3.03
C VAL A 107 -3.99 -7.04 -2.86
N ALA A 108 -4.15 -6.07 -1.95
CA ALA A 108 -5.41 -5.36 -1.76
C ALA A 108 -5.15 -3.94 -1.26
N GLY A 109 -5.59 -2.92 -1.98
CA GLY A 109 -5.36 -1.51 -1.64
C GLY A 109 -6.50 -0.57 -2.04
N ASN A 110 -6.41 0.68 -1.57
CA ASN A 110 -7.34 1.75 -1.95
C ASN A 110 -7.02 2.25 -3.37
N GLN A 111 -7.38 1.45 -4.35
CA GLN A 111 -7.08 1.69 -5.75
C GLN A 111 -8.34 1.58 -6.62
N SER A 112 -8.29 2.20 -7.81
CA SER A 112 -9.33 2.04 -8.83
C SER A 112 -9.36 0.58 -9.36
N ALA A 113 -10.47 0.16 -9.96
CA ALA A 113 -10.52 -1.14 -10.64
C ALA A 113 -9.48 -1.20 -11.77
N ARG A 114 -9.26 -0.08 -12.47
CA ARG A 114 -8.23 0.04 -13.53
C ARG A 114 -6.81 -0.17 -12.99
N ALA A 115 -6.48 0.43 -11.85
CA ALA A 115 -5.19 0.20 -11.20
C ALA A 115 -4.97 -1.28 -10.86
N GLY A 116 -6.03 -1.97 -10.42
CA GLY A 116 -5.99 -3.42 -10.19
C GLY A 116 -5.66 -4.22 -11.45
N GLU A 117 -6.20 -3.84 -12.62
CA GLU A 117 -5.85 -4.45 -13.91
C GLU A 117 -4.37 -4.22 -14.25
N LEU A 118 -3.87 -3.00 -14.04
CA LEU A 118 -2.47 -2.66 -14.28
C LEU A 118 -1.52 -3.47 -13.38
N VAL A 119 -1.86 -3.62 -12.10
CA VAL A 119 -1.07 -4.45 -11.16
C VAL A 119 -1.05 -5.92 -11.61
N ARG A 120 -2.19 -6.46 -12.06
CA ARG A 120 -2.24 -7.85 -12.60
C ARG A 120 -1.39 -8.00 -13.85
N ALA A 121 -1.39 -6.98 -14.74
CA ALA A 121 -0.61 -7.00 -15.98
C ALA A 121 0.91 -7.06 -15.74
N LEU A 122 1.40 -6.63 -14.57
CA LEU A 122 2.81 -6.76 -14.20
C LEU A 122 3.23 -8.22 -13.95
N GLY A 123 2.29 -9.16 -13.78
CA GLY A 123 2.62 -10.57 -13.54
C GLY A 123 3.48 -10.76 -12.27
N LEU A 124 3.16 -10.07 -11.19
CA LEU A 124 3.83 -10.24 -9.91
C LEU A 124 3.62 -11.67 -9.37
N PRO A 125 4.56 -12.22 -8.58
CA PRO A 125 4.41 -13.54 -7.97
C PRO A 125 3.40 -13.49 -6.80
N VAL A 126 2.14 -13.20 -7.11
CA VAL A 126 1.02 -13.15 -6.17
C VAL A 126 -0.11 -14.07 -6.62
N ASP A 127 -0.90 -14.53 -5.67
CA ASP A 127 -2.01 -15.44 -5.95
C ASP A 127 -3.27 -14.68 -6.39
N GLU A 128 -3.46 -13.46 -5.89
CA GLU A 128 -4.64 -12.66 -6.18
C GLU A 128 -4.38 -11.16 -6.01
N VAL A 129 -5.11 -10.34 -6.79
CA VAL A 129 -5.10 -8.88 -6.71
C VAL A 129 -6.52 -8.37 -6.66
N ALA A 130 -6.85 -7.56 -5.66
CA ALA A 130 -8.13 -6.90 -5.51
C ALA A 130 -7.95 -5.41 -5.19
N THR A 131 -8.99 -4.61 -5.37
CA THR A 131 -8.96 -3.17 -5.08
C THR A 131 -10.26 -2.70 -4.44
N SER A 132 -10.19 -1.59 -3.70
CA SER A 132 -11.36 -0.92 -3.16
C SER A 132 -12.39 -0.55 -4.23
N GLY A 133 -11.93 -0.19 -5.43
CA GLY A 133 -12.79 0.13 -6.56
C GLY A 133 -13.58 -1.07 -7.08
N GLN A 134 -13.06 -2.29 -6.95
CA GLN A 134 -13.77 -3.53 -7.28
C GLN A 134 -14.75 -3.94 -6.17
N TRP A 135 -14.38 -3.73 -4.91
CA TRP A 135 -15.19 -4.10 -3.76
C TRP A 135 -16.28 -3.09 -3.40
N GLY A 136 -16.16 -1.84 -3.89
CA GLY A 136 -17.06 -0.75 -3.51
C GLY A 136 -16.88 -0.28 -2.06
N VAL A 137 -15.79 -0.69 -1.41
CA VAL A 137 -15.44 -0.33 -0.03
C VAL A 137 -13.93 -0.12 0.09
N ALA A 138 -13.52 0.86 0.88
CA ALA A 138 -12.14 1.30 0.99
C ALA A 138 -11.67 1.31 2.45
N LYS A 139 -10.37 1.19 2.69
CA LYS A 139 -9.75 1.44 4.00
C LYS A 139 -10.10 2.87 4.47
N PRO A 140 -10.39 3.08 5.74
CA PRO A 140 -10.27 2.16 6.87
C PRO A 140 -11.56 1.41 7.23
N ASP A 141 -12.54 1.30 6.33
CA ASP A 141 -13.80 0.62 6.61
C ASP A 141 -13.55 -0.85 7.01
N PRO A 142 -14.12 -1.36 8.12
CA PRO A 142 -13.93 -2.74 8.55
C PRO A 142 -14.34 -3.78 7.50
N ARG A 143 -15.30 -3.47 6.62
CA ARG A 143 -15.73 -4.35 5.52
C ARG A 143 -14.62 -4.60 4.50
N PHE A 144 -13.71 -3.62 4.31
CA PHE A 144 -12.52 -3.83 3.47
C PHE A 144 -11.66 -4.96 4.03
N PHE A 145 -11.43 -4.99 5.35
CA PHE A 145 -10.61 -6.03 5.99
C PHE A 145 -11.34 -7.38 6.09
N ALA A 146 -12.67 -7.41 6.10
CA ALA A 146 -13.42 -8.65 5.91
C ALA A 146 -13.13 -9.26 4.51
N HIS A 147 -13.15 -8.46 3.45
CA HIS A 147 -12.72 -8.91 2.11
C HIS A 147 -11.24 -9.32 2.06
N VAL A 148 -10.37 -8.67 2.83
CA VAL A 148 -8.95 -9.08 2.93
C VAL A 148 -8.83 -10.49 3.53
N VAL A 149 -9.60 -10.81 4.56
CA VAL A 149 -9.63 -12.15 5.17
C VAL A 149 -10.12 -13.20 4.17
N ASP A 150 -11.21 -12.90 3.44
CA ASP A 150 -11.73 -13.78 2.39
C ASP A 150 -10.67 -14.00 1.28
N LEU A 151 -9.99 -12.93 0.84
CA LEU A 151 -8.92 -12.98 -0.15
C LEU A 151 -7.73 -13.83 0.33
N ALA A 152 -7.38 -13.69 1.60
CA ALA A 152 -6.27 -14.41 2.24
C ALA A 152 -6.55 -15.92 2.36
N ARG A 153 -7.81 -16.35 2.40
CA ARG A 153 -8.23 -17.76 2.64
C ARG A 153 -7.58 -18.37 3.88
N ALA A 154 -7.38 -17.57 4.91
CA ALA A 154 -6.74 -17.95 6.16
C ALA A 154 -7.43 -17.24 7.33
N ALA A 155 -7.23 -17.73 8.55
CA ALA A 155 -7.77 -17.06 9.71
C ALA A 155 -7.16 -15.66 9.90
N PRO A 156 -7.91 -14.68 10.47
CA PRO A 156 -7.37 -13.33 10.67
C PRO A 156 -6.00 -13.32 11.36
N HIS A 157 -5.84 -14.05 12.44
CA HIS A 157 -4.59 -14.11 13.21
C HIS A 157 -3.42 -14.83 12.48
N GLU A 158 -3.71 -15.54 11.39
CA GLU A 158 -2.73 -16.17 10.50
C GLU A 158 -2.46 -15.33 9.24
N THR A 159 -3.15 -14.19 9.10
CA THR A 159 -3.02 -13.27 7.97
C THR A 159 -2.26 -12.03 8.39
N VAL A 160 -1.27 -11.61 7.62
CA VAL A 160 -0.53 -10.35 7.79
C VAL A 160 -0.99 -9.35 6.74
N TYR A 161 -1.37 -8.15 7.16
CA TYR A 161 -1.57 -7.02 6.25
C TYR A 161 -0.35 -6.10 6.29
N VAL A 162 0.17 -5.70 5.13
CA VAL A 162 1.38 -4.89 4.99
C VAL A 162 1.03 -3.59 4.30
N GLY A 163 1.40 -2.47 4.90
CA GLY A 163 1.21 -1.16 4.29
C GLY A 163 2.07 -0.09 4.93
N ASP A 164 2.08 1.11 4.34
CA ASP A 164 2.90 2.23 4.77
C ASP A 164 2.12 3.28 5.58
N TYR A 165 0.77 3.33 5.46
CA TYR A 165 -0.04 4.32 6.15
C TYR A 165 -0.69 3.74 7.43
N PRO A 166 -0.15 4.03 8.65
CA PRO A 166 -0.60 3.40 9.88
C PRO A 166 -2.11 3.52 10.15
N ALA A 167 -2.71 4.67 9.87
CA ALA A 167 -4.13 4.91 10.13
C ALA A 167 -5.07 4.13 9.18
N LEU A 168 -4.62 3.79 7.97
CA LEU A 168 -5.41 3.06 6.97
C LEU A 168 -5.04 1.58 6.90
N ASP A 169 -3.78 1.21 7.22
CA ASP A 169 -3.28 -0.15 7.04
C ASP A 169 -3.14 -0.90 8.36
N ILE A 170 -2.54 -0.25 9.37
CA ILE A 170 -2.12 -0.97 10.58
C ILE A 170 -3.25 -1.01 11.61
N ARG A 171 -3.74 0.15 12.04
CA ARG A 171 -4.78 0.21 13.06
C ARG A 171 -6.04 -0.57 12.66
N PRO A 172 -6.63 -0.40 11.45
CA PRO A 172 -7.83 -1.14 11.09
C PRO A 172 -7.58 -2.62 10.83
N ALA A 173 -6.41 -3.03 10.31
CA ALA A 173 -6.05 -4.44 10.21
C ALA A 173 -5.98 -5.10 11.60
N LYS A 174 -5.34 -4.45 12.57
CA LYS A 174 -5.30 -4.93 13.96
C LYS A 174 -6.69 -5.00 14.57
N ALA A 175 -7.56 -4.02 14.32
CA ALA A 175 -8.95 -4.02 14.77
C ALA A 175 -9.78 -5.17 14.18
N ALA A 176 -9.45 -5.62 12.96
CA ALA A 176 -10.05 -6.78 12.32
C ALA A 176 -9.43 -8.12 12.74
N GLY A 177 -8.50 -8.12 13.71
CA GLY A 177 -7.84 -9.33 14.22
C GLY A 177 -6.69 -9.85 13.38
N LEU A 178 -6.26 -9.12 12.34
CA LEU A 178 -5.11 -9.48 11.54
C LEU A 178 -3.81 -9.14 12.30
N ARG A 179 -2.73 -9.76 11.85
CA ARG A 179 -1.37 -9.26 12.13
C ARG A 179 -1.06 -8.15 11.13
N ALA A 180 -0.17 -7.24 11.50
CA ALA A 180 0.14 -6.09 10.66
C ALA A 180 1.65 -5.83 10.59
N ALA A 181 2.13 -5.44 9.40
CA ALA A 181 3.50 -5.01 9.19
C ALA A 181 3.50 -3.57 8.63
N HIS A 182 4.10 -2.65 9.38
CA HIS A 182 4.30 -1.28 8.93
C HIS A 182 5.60 -1.20 8.14
N LEU A 183 5.49 -0.74 6.89
CA LEU A 183 6.59 -0.52 5.98
C LEU A 183 6.92 0.97 5.91
N ARG A 184 8.14 1.35 6.29
CA ARG A 184 8.58 2.74 6.24
C ARG A 184 9.01 3.16 4.84
N ARG A 185 8.02 3.38 3.97
CA ARG A 185 8.15 3.86 2.60
C ARG A 185 7.18 5.01 2.33
N GLY A 186 7.44 5.75 1.27
CA GLY A 186 6.58 6.85 0.87
C GLY A 186 6.40 7.92 1.95
N PRO A 187 5.63 8.99 1.66
CA PRO A 187 5.42 10.09 2.60
C PRO A 187 4.74 9.63 3.91
N TRP A 188 3.71 8.80 3.81
CA TRP A 188 2.96 8.29 4.96
C TRP A 188 3.84 7.44 5.88
N GLY A 189 4.58 6.47 5.29
CA GLY A 189 5.43 5.56 6.03
C GLY A 189 6.55 6.26 6.81
N HIS A 190 7.08 7.36 6.26
CA HIS A 190 8.11 8.15 6.95
C HIS A 190 7.52 9.10 8.00
N LEU A 191 6.49 9.88 7.64
CA LEU A 191 5.92 10.89 8.54
C LEU A 191 5.27 10.28 9.77
N TRP A 192 4.59 9.14 9.60
CA TRP A 192 3.76 8.54 10.65
C TRP A 192 4.41 7.32 11.32
N ALA A 193 5.69 7.03 11.03
CA ALA A 193 6.42 5.87 11.57
C ALA A 193 6.48 5.78 13.10
N ARG A 194 6.32 6.90 13.81
CA ARG A 194 6.42 7.00 15.27
C ARG A 194 5.09 7.24 15.97
N THR A 195 3.98 7.08 15.26
CA THR A 195 2.64 7.26 15.85
C THR A 195 2.21 6.05 16.68
N ALA A 196 1.19 6.25 17.52
CA ALA A 196 0.56 5.17 18.28
C ALA A 196 0.00 4.09 17.34
N ASP A 197 -0.57 4.47 16.19
CA ASP A 197 -1.08 3.52 15.20
C ASP A 197 0.04 2.66 14.60
N ALA A 198 1.20 3.25 14.28
CA ALA A 198 2.37 2.50 13.80
C ALA A 198 2.94 1.54 14.87
N ALA A 199 2.81 1.91 16.14
CA ALA A 199 3.25 1.07 17.25
C ALA A 199 2.41 -0.20 17.45
N LEU A 200 1.21 -0.28 16.86
CA LEU A 200 0.35 -1.47 16.88
C LEU A 200 0.87 -2.58 15.96
N ALA A 201 1.77 -2.27 15.02
CA ALA A 201 2.29 -3.24 14.08
C ALA A 201 3.12 -4.33 14.78
N ASP A 202 2.91 -5.58 14.36
CA ASP A 202 3.70 -6.74 14.83
C ASP A 202 5.13 -6.70 14.27
N TRP A 203 5.31 -6.07 13.09
CA TRP A 203 6.60 -5.82 12.47
C TRP A 203 6.68 -4.38 11.96
N ARG A 204 7.82 -3.77 12.10
CA ARG A 204 8.17 -2.47 11.54
C ARG A 204 9.46 -2.64 10.76
N VAL A 205 9.41 -2.43 9.45
CA VAL A 205 10.49 -2.74 8.52
C VAL A 205 10.73 -1.60 7.54
N ASP A 206 11.93 -1.55 7.00
CA ASP A 206 12.34 -0.56 5.99
C ASP A 206 12.31 -1.14 4.56
N SER A 207 12.15 -2.47 4.43
CA SER A 207 12.07 -3.15 3.14
C SER A 207 11.23 -4.42 3.19
N LEU A 208 10.73 -4.84 2.03
CA LEU A 208 10.01 -6.11 1.91
C LEU A 208 10.96 -7.31 2.02
N THR A 209 12.21 -7.15 1.59
CA THR A 209 13.25 -8.19 1.78
C THR A 209 13.52 -8.43 3.28
N GLU A 210 13.57 -7.36 4.09
CA GLU A 210 13.66 -7.50 5.54
C GLU A 210 12.46 -8.25 6.10
N LEU A 211 11.24 -7.90 5.67
CA LEU A 211 10.02 -8.58 6.11
C LEU A 211 10.05 -10.07 5.76
N ALA A 212 10.38 -10.41 4.50
CA ALA A 212 10.48 -11.80 4.06
C ALA A 212 11.50 -12.61 4.89
N ARG A 213 12.64 -12.03 5.20
CA ARG A 213 13.66 -12.65 6.08
C ARG A 213 13.11 -12.89 7.50
N LEU A 214 12.41 -11.92 8.09
CA LEU A 214 11.80 -12.06 9.41
C LEU A 214 10.73 -13.16 9.44
N MET A 215 9.91 -13.27 8.39
CA MET A 215 8.93 -14.34 8.24
C MET A 215 9.60 -15.72 8.18
N GLY A 216 10.68 -15.87 7.42
CA GLY A 216 11.44 -17.12 7.28
C GLY A 216 12.15 -17.55 8.57
N THR A 217 12.53 -16.61 9.43
CA THR A 217 13.20 -16.93 10.71
C THR A 217 12.22 -17.20 11.86
N GLY A 218 10.93 -16.95 11.67
CA GLY A 218 9.92 -17.06 12.74
C GLY A 218 10.13 -16.09 13.89
N THR A 219 10.90 -15.02 13.69
CA THR A 219 11.18 -14.00 14.69
C THR A 219 10.24 -12.82 14.51
N GLY A 220 9.20 -12.76 15.32
CA GLY A 220 8.50 -11.50 15.60
C GLY A 220 9.45 -10.59 16.39
N ALA A 221 10.04 -9.59 15.77
CA ALA A 221 10.94 -8.67 16.44
C ALA A 221 10.39 -7.25 16.37
N SER A 222 9.81 -6.81 17.46
CA SER A 222 9.73 -5.40 17.80
C SER A 222 11.15 -4.91 18.07
N ARG A 223 11.80 -4.22 17.12
CA ARG A 223 12.93 -3.36 17.45
C ARG A 223 12.38 -2.08 18.02
N SER A 224 12.57 -1.86 19.32
CA SER A 224 12.47 -0.54 19.93
C SER A 224 13.56 0.33 19.29
N VAL A 225 13.16 1.35 18.55
CA VAL A 225 14.05 2.41 18.09
C VAL A 225 14.19 3.38 19.26
N GLY A 226 15.41 3.46 19.83
CA GLY A 226 15.79 4.49 20.78
C GLY A 226 15.83 5.88 20.15
#